data_94f541d82e9a429b1cba2a1ed8df3518
#
_entry.id   94f541d82e9a429b1cba2a1ed8df3518
#
_cell.length_a   1.000
_cell.length_b   1.000
_cell.length_c   1.000
_cell.angle_alpha   90.00
_cell.angle_beta   90.00
_cell.angle_gamma   90.00
#
_symmetry.space_group_name_H-M   'P 1'
#
loop_
_entity.id
_entity.type
_entity.pdbx_description
1 polymer ?
#
loop_
_entity_poly.entity_id
_entity_poly.type
_entity_poly.pdbx_seq_one_letter_code
_entity_poly.pdbx_strand_id
1 'polypeptide(L)'
;MPGVAEAEPHAKKKTLRSSQCATERVQGLRQEYWKQVQQVDPENLVFLDEMGVLLGLTRTHGRSLEGSRVYDLRPFYRGAKVTVVGAISLNQVVALMTLNGSMDSNAFEVFVQQCLVPQLWSGAVVVMDNLPAHSVTRIEPLLQAVGASLLNLSPYSPDFNPIELWWSQLKAFLRQFSPTTAHKVDILLATALDLVNPIHLRNWFANCCYCIS
;
A
#
# COMPACT_ATOMS: atom_id res chain seq x y z
N MET A 1 -13.45 -47.36 4.81
CA MET A 1 -13.48 -45.96 4.34
C MET A 1 -13.56 -45.07 5.59
N PRO A 2 -12.51 -44.35 6.00
CA PRO A 2 -12.63 -43.40 7.08
C PRO A 2 -13.42 -42.18 6.55
N GLY A 3 -14.52 -41.83 7.26
CA GLY A 3 -15.35 -40.67 6.94
C GLY A 3 -14.55 -39.40 7.05
N VAL A 4 -14.64 -38.58 6.00
CA VAL A 4 -14.16 -37.17 6.02
C VAL A 4 -15.04 -36.43 7.03
N ALA A 5 -14.49 -36.08 8.19
CA ALA A 5 -15.18 -35.18 9.12
C ALA A 5 -15.40 -33.83 8.42
N GLU A 6 -16.66 -33.49 8.14
CA GLU A 6 -17.03 -32.16 7.69
C GLU A 6 -16.65 -31.18 8.82
N ALA A 7 -15.75 -30.25 8.48
CA ALA A 7 -15.34 -29.20 9.41
C ALA A 7 -16.55 -28.30 9.70
N GLU A 8 -16.93 -28.17 10.96
CA GLU A 8 -18.00 -27.27 11.37
C GLU A 8 -17.68 -25.80 11.01
N PRO A 9 -18.66 -25.04 10.51
CA PRO A 9 -18.43 -23.66 10.13
C PRO A 9 -18.18 -22.78 11.37
N HIS A 10 -16.97 -22.22 11.47
CA HIS A 10 -16.61 -21.27 12.52
C HIS A 10 -16.90 -19.83 12.09
N ALA A 11 -17.29 -18.98 13.06
CA ALA A 11 -17.46 -17.54 12.82
C ALA A 11 -16.16 -16.90 12.34
N LYS A 12 -16.18 -16.34 11.12
CA LYS A 12 -15.03 -15.61 10.52
C LYS A 12 -15.34 -14.14 10.42
N LYS A 13 -14.31 -13.28 10.61
CA LYS A 13 -14.43 -11.84 10.39
C LYS A 13 -14.76 -11.60 8.91
N LYS A 14 -15.85 -10.86 8.64
CA LYS A 14 -16.21 -10.47 7.28
C LYS A 14 -15.23 -9.41 6.76
N THR A 15 -14.73 -9.59 5.56
CA THR A 15 -14.07 -8.54 4.80
C THR A 15 -15.14 -7.71 4.10
N LEU A 16 -15.27 -6.45 4.49
CA LEU A 16 -16.21 -5.52 3.84
C LEU A 16 -15.51 -4.88 2.64
N ARG A 17 -16.12 -4.97 1.47
CA ARG A 17 -15.71 -4.28 0.25
C ARG A 17 -16.79 -3.27 -0.14
N SER A 18 -16.41 -2.21 -0.86
CA SER A 18 -17.38 -1.27 -1.43
C SER A 18 -18.32 -2.01 -2.38
N SER A 19 -19.63 -1.74 -2.30
CA SER A 19 -20.61 -2.28 -3.26
C SER A 19 -20.33 -1.86 -4.71
N GLN A 20 -19.63 -0.75 -4.91
CA GLN A 20 -19.19 -0.27 -6.21
C GLN A 20 -18.27 -1.27 -6.93
N CYS A 21 -17.52 -2.10 -6.20
CA CYS A 21 -16.68 -3.15 -6.81
C CYS A 21 -17.50 -4.13 -7.67
N ALA A 22 -18.78 -4.36 -7.33
CA ALA A 22 -19.64 -5.34 -7.99
C ALA A 22 -20.35 -4.78 -9.23
N THR A 23 -20.20 -3.50 -9.56
CA THR A 23 -20.85 -2.90 -10.73
C THR A 23 -20.19 -3.38 -12.03
N GLU A 24 -21.00 -3.59 -13.09
CA GLU A 24 -20.49 -4.01 -14.41
C GLU A 24 -19.40 -3.06 -14.93
N ARG A 25 -19.57 -1.75 -14.74
CA ARG A 25 -18.57 -0.75 -15.10
C ARG A 25 -17.22 -1.02 -14.44
N VAL A 26 -17.19 -1.25 -13.13
CA VAL A 26 -15.94 -1.49 -12.41
C VAL A 26 -15.35 -2.84 -12.81
N GLN A 27 -16.17 -3.87 -12.98
CA GLN A 27 -15.69 -5.17 -13.45
C GLN A 27 -15.08 -5.09 -14.85
N GLY A 28 -15.65 -4.30 -15.77
CA GLY A 28 -15.08 -4.03 -17.09
C GLY A 28 -13.72 -3.33 -17.00
N LEU A 29 -13.59 -2.29 -16.15
CA LEU A 29 -12.32 -1.58 -15.91
C LEU A 29 -11.25 -2.49 -15.28
N ARG A 30 -11.63 -3.42 -14.39
CA ARG A 30 -10.72 -4.41 -13.81
C ARG A 30 -10.19 -5.40 -14.87
N GLN A 31 -11.06 -5.84 -15.79
CA GLN A 31 -10.64 -6.70 -16.88
C GLN A 31 -9.71 -5.97 -17.87
N GLU A 32 -9.99 -4.71 -18.17
CA GLU A 32 -9.14 -3.88 -19.01
C GLU A 32 -7.76 -3.66 -18.41
N TYR A 33 -7.70 -3.29 -17.14
CA TYR A 33 -6.46 -3.17 -16.39
C TYR A 33 -5.64 -4.48 -16.45
N TRP A 34 -6.29 -5.62 -16.24
CA TRP A 34 -5.64 -6.93 -16.29
C TRP A 34 -5.04 -7.22 -17.68
N LYS A 35 -5.78 -6.94 -18.75
CA LYS A 35 -5.28 -7.10 -20.12
C LYS A 35 -4.03 -6.28 -20.39
N GLN A 36 -3.94 -5.08 -19.81
CA GLN A 36 -2.78 -4.20 -19.98
C GLN A 36 -1.59 -4.67 -19.14
N VAL A 37 -1.83 -4.92 -17.87
CA VAL A 37 -0.74 -5.25 -16.92
C VAL A 37 -0.10 -6.62 -17.20
N GLN A 38 -0.85 -7.59 -17.72
CA GLN A 38 -0.31 -8.89 -18.14
C GLN A 38 0.71 -8.82 -19.29
N GLN A 39 0.76 -7.71 -20.01
CA GLN A 39 1.76 -7.49 -21.07
C GLN A 39 3.05 -6.89 -20.55
N VAL A 40 3.08 -6.50 -19.26
CA VAL A 40 4.23 -5.90 -18.59
C VAL A 40 4.97 -6.98 -17.81
N ASP A 41 6.28 -7.03 -17.97
CA ASP A 41 7.12 -7.86 -17.11
C ASP A 41 6.97 -7.41 -15.64
N PRO A 42 6.63 -8.31 -14.70
CA PRO A 42 6.50 -7.97 -13.29
C PRO A 42 7.71 -7.25 -12.69
N GLU A 43 8.92 -7.45 -13.21
CA GLU A 43 10.12 -6.74 -12.79
C GLU A 43 10.10 -5.25 -13.14
N ASN A 44 9.29 -4.85 -14.11
CA ASN A 44 9.12 -3.47 -14.52
C ASN A 44 7.96 -2.77 -13.80
N LEU A 45 7.16 -3.48 -13.01
CA LEU A 45 6.04 -2.87 -12.27
C LEU A 45 6.54 -2.15 -11.02
N VAL A 46 6.10 -0.90 -10.87
CA VAL A 46 6.35 -0.06 -9.70
C VAL A 46 5.00 0.43 -9.17
N PHE A 47 4.59 -0.06 -8.00
CA PHE A 47 3.33 0.34 -7.37
C PHE A 47 3.55 1.51 -6.43
N LEU A 48 2.79 2.57 -6.65
CA LEU A 48 2.85 3.82 -5.90
C LEU A 48 1.51 4.08 -5.21
N ASP A 49 1.55 4.45 -3.91
CA ASP A 49 0.36 4.73 -3.12
C ASP A 49 0.68 5.58 -1.88
N GLU A 50 -0.36 6.05 -1.20
CA GLU A 50 -0.29 6.85 0.02
C GLU A 50 -0.92 6.13 1.20
N MET A 51 -0.32 6.25 2.38
CA MET A 51 -0.97 5.88 3.62
C MET A 51 -0.97 7.01 4.65
N GLY A 52 -2.09 7.16 5.37
CA GLY A 52 -2.16 8.04 6.54
C GLY A 52 -1.74 7.30 7.82
N VAL A 53 -0.87 7.93 8.60
CA VAL A 53 -0.48 7.50 9.94
C VAL A 53 -1.00 8.52 10.95
N LEU A 54 -2.00 8.13 11.73
CA LEU A 54 -2.47 8.95 12.85
C LEU A 54 -1.46 8.83 14.00
N LEU A 55 -1.03 9.95 14.53
CA LEU A 55 -0.19 9.96 15.72
C LEU A 55 -0.95 9.35 16.91
N GLY A 56 -0.24 8.60 17.76
CA GLY A 56 -0.86 7.85 18.86
C GLY A 56 -1.57 6.57 18.42
N LEU A 57 -1.19 6.01 17.27
CA LEU A 57 -1.60 4.66 16.88
C LEU A 57 -1.21 3.66 17.97
N THR A 58 -2.17 2.88 18.48
CA THR A 58 -1.92 1.83 19.48
C THR A 58 -2.28 0.45 18.91
N ARG A 59 -1.83 -0.60 19.60
CA ARG A 59 -2.22 -1.97 19.28
C ARG A 59 -3.74 -2.12 19.40
N THR A 60 -4.34 -2.85 18.46
CA THR A 60 -5.79 -3.11 18.44
C THR A 60 -6.17 -4.38 19.23
N HIS A 61 -5.19 -5.18 19.62
CA HIS A 61 -5.39 -6.44 20.31
C HIS A 61 -4.38 -6.56 21.46
N GLY A 62 -4.82 -7.12 22.57
CA GLY A 62 -4.00 -7.54 23.71
C GLY A 62 -4.28 -9.00 24.07
N ARG A 63 -3.51 -9.56 24.96
CA ARG A 63 -3.71 -10.92 25.50
C ARG A 63 -4.17 -10.83 26.94
N SER A 64 -5.17 -11.62 27.31
CA SER A 64 -5.67 -11.78 28.68
C SER A 64 -6.07 -13.24 28.90
N LEU A 65 -6.34 -13.58 30.14
CA LEU A 65 -6.94 -14.87 30.50
C LEU A 65 -8.36 -14.93 29.92
N GLU A 66 -8.83 -16.16 29.63
CA GLU A 66 -10.17 -16.38 29.13
C GLU A 66 -11.21 -15.76 30.06
N GLY A 67 -12.21 -15.10 29.47
CA GLY A 67 -13.27 -14.41 30.19
C GLY A 67 -12.91 -13.01 30.74
N SER A 68 -11.65 -12.55 30.61
CA SER A 68 -11.25 -11.20 31.04
C SER A 68 -11.06 -10.24 29.85
N ARG A 69 -11.35 -8.94 30.10
CA ARG A 69 -11.14 -7.88 29.11
C ARG A 69 -9.74 -7.27 29.23
N VAL A 70 -9.16 -6.92 28.10
CA VAL A 70 -7.94 -6.11 28.03
C VAL A 70 -8.33 -4.64 27.95
N TYR A 71 -7.75 -3.83 28.85
CA TYR A 71 -7.86 -2.38 28.82
C TYR A 71 -6.51 -1.77 28.50
N ASP A 72 -6.50 -0.74 27.67
CA ASP A 72 -5.29 0.04 27.35
C ASP A 72 -5.63 1.52 27.29
N LEU A 73 -4.67 2.37 27.61
CA LEU A 73 -4.82 3.83 27.57
C LEU A 73 -4.31 4.35 26.23
N ARG A 74 -5.20 4.98 25.49
CA ARG A 74 -4.83 5.62 24.23
C ARG A 74 -4.62 7.12 24.45
N PRO A 75 -3.46 7.68 23.99
CA PRO A 75 -3.27 9.11 23.99
C PRO A 75 -4.36 9.80 23.16
N PHE A 76 -4.91 10.90 23.71
CA PHE A 76 -5.92 11.67 23.02
C PHE A 76 -5.27 12.65 22.04
N TYR A 77 -5.07 12.21 20.79
CA TYR A 77 -4.62 13.07 19.72
C TYR A 77 -5.78 13.42 18.79
N ARG A 78 -6.07 14.72 18.66
CA ARG A 78 -7.06 15.21 17.70
C ARG A 78 -6.35 15.46 16.37
N GLY A 79 -6.43 14.49 15.46
CA GLY A 79 -6.25 14.76 14.04
C GLY A 79 -4.83 14.99 13.51
N ALA A 80 -3.80 14.96 14.34
CA ALA A 80 -2.43 15.05 13.84
C ALA A 80 -2.09 13.75 13.07
N LYS A 81 -1.78 13.93 11.80
CA LYS A 81 -1.55 12.86 10.83
C LYS A 81 -0.24 13.12 10.10
N VAL A 82 0.51 12.05 9.88
CA VAL A 82 1.63 12.00 8.93
C VAL A 82 1.15 11.22 7.71
N THR A 83 1.33 11.79 6.54
CA THR A 83 1.11 11.05 5.28
C THR A 83 2.46 10.45 4.86
N VAL A 84 2.43 9.19 4.50
CA VAL A 84 3.56 8.44 3.95
C VAL A 84 3.20 8.10 2.52
N VAL A 85 4.04 8.53 1.59
CA VAL A 85 3.96 8.16 0.18
C VAL A 85 5.11 7.21 -0.12
N GLY A 86 4.83 6.15 -0.84
CA GLY A 86 5.85 5.16 -1.17
C GLY A 86 5.63 4.51 -2.51
N ALA A 87 6.71 3.93 -3.03
CA ALA A 87 6.69 3.13 -4.23
C ALA A 87 7.49 1.84 -4.00
N ILE A 88 6.94 0.72 -4.43
CA ILE A 88 7.59 -0.60 -4.36
C ILE A 88 7.68 -1.25 -5.73
N SER A 89 8.75 -1.98 -5.96
CA SER A 89 8.90 -2.92 -7.07
C SER A 89 8.97 -4.35 -6.53
N LEU A 90 9.08 -5.30 -7.42
CA LEU A 90 9.23 -6.71 -7.08
C LEU A 90 10.43 -6.97 -6.16
N ASN A 91 11.50 -6.18 -6.26
CA ASN A 91 12.78 -6.45 -5.64
C ASN A 91 13.18 -5.45 -4.55
N GLN A 92 12.56 -4.26 -4.51
CA GLN A 92 12.96 -3.20 -3.57
C GLN A 92 11.84 -2.19 -3.29
N VAL A 93 11.99 -1.47 -2.19
CA VAL A 93 11.30 -0.20 -1.99
C VAL A 93 12.02 0.84 -2.86
N VAL A 94 11.31 1.40 -3.83
CA VAL A 94 11.89 2.32 -4.84
C VAL A 94 12.01 3.73 -4.26
N ALA A 95 10.97 4.20 -3.57
CA ALA A 95 10.94 5.53 -2.96
C ALA A 95 10.03 5.56 -1.74
N LEU A 96 10.36 6.42 -0.78
CA LEU A 96 9.52 6.73 0.38
C LEU A 96 9.70 8.17 0.78
N MET A 97 8.60 8.85 1.11
CA MET A 97 8.60 10.22 1.65
C MET A 97 7.51 10.35 2.72
N THR A 98 7.77 11.17 3.73
CA THR A 98 6.79 11.56 4.74
C THR A 98 6.47 13.03 4.63
N LEU A 99 5.24 13.39 4.95
CA LEU A 99 4.84 14.78 5.11
C LEU A 99 3.83 14.95 6.25
N ASN A 100 3.87 16.10 6.90
CA ASN A 100 2.91 16.45 7.93
C ASN A 100 1.59 16.89 7.28
N GLY A 101 0.49 16.26 7.67
CA GLY A 101 -0.83 16.57 7.12
C GLY A 101 -1.21 15.70 5.92
N SER A 102 -1.96 16.28 5.00
CA SER A 102 -2.46 15.59 3.80
C SER A 102 -1.60 15.93 2.58
N MET A 103 -1.47 14.97 1.68
CA MET A 103 -0.84 15.15 0.38
C MET A 103 -1.69 16.11 -0.47
N ASP A 104 -1.05 17.07 -1.11
CA ASP A 104 -1.61 17.85 -2.19
C ASP A 104 -0.87 17.57 -3.52
N SER A 105 -1.38 18.13 -4.61
CA SER A 105 -0.80 17.90 -5.95
C SER A 105 0.65 18.38 -6.07
N ASN A 106 1.03 19.44 -5.35
CA ASN A 106 2.40 19.98 -5.40
C ASN A 106 3.37 19.09 -4.63
N ALA A 107 2.98 18.65 -3.43
CA ALA A 107 3.79 17.71 -2.63
C ALA A 107 3.95 16.38 -3.36
N PHE A 108 2.91 15.92 -4.06
CA PHE A 108 2.98 14.70 -4.87
C PHE A 108 3.93 14.84 -6.06
N GLU A 109 3.88 15.97 -6.77
CA GLU A 109 4.82 16.25 -7.86
C GLU A 109 6.27 16.30 -7.37
N VAL A 110 6.52 16.94 -6.22
CA VAL A 110 7.85 16.96 -5.57
C VAL A 110 8.31 15.55 -5.26
N PHE A 111 7.44 14.69 -4.71
CA PHE A 111 7.77 13.28 -4.46
C PHE A 111 8.16 12.56 -5.76
N VAL A 112 7.35 12.70 -6.79
CA VAL A 112 7.64 12.05 -8.08
C VAL A 112 8.97 12.54 -8.64
N GLN A 113 9.18 13.86 -8.69
CA GLN A 113 10.36 14.45 -9.30
C GLN A 113 11.65 14.19 -8.51
N GLN A 114 11.60 14.28 -7.17
CA GLN A 114 12.81 14.26 -6.34
C GLN A 114 13.11 12.87 -5.74
N CYS A 115 12.09 12.06 -5.49
CA CYS A 115 12.26 10.77 -4.83
C CYS A 115 12.08 9.59 -5.78
N LEU A 116 11.05 9.62 -6.63
CA LEU A 116 10.69 8.48 -7.48
C LEU A 116 11.52 8.44 -8.78
N VAL A 117 11.46 9.50 -9.59
CA VAL A 117 12.09 9.56 -10.92
C VAL A 117 13.60 9.22 -10.90
N PRO A 118 14.41 9.67 -9.92
CA PRO A 118 15.82 9.31 -9.85
C PRO A 118 16.10 7.82 -9.63
N GLN A 119 15.10 7.05 -9.18
CA GLN A 119 15.20 5.63 -8.89
C GLN A 119 14.58 4.74 -9.98
N LEU A 120 13.89 5.34 -10.95
CA LEU A 120 13.25 4.61 -12.04
C LEU A 120 14.27 4.22 -13.12
N TRP A 121 13.94 3.18 -13.86
CA TRP A 121 14.70 2.69 -15.02
C TRP A 121 13.85 2.77 -16.29
N SER A 122 14.52 2.75 -17.43
CA SER A 122 13.83 2.70 -18.72
C SER A 122 13.01 1.41 -18.84
N GLY A 123 11.74 1.57 -19.21
CA GLY A 123 10.76 0.46 -19.28
C GLY A 123 9.96 0.25 -17.99
N ALA A 124 10.27 0.99 -16.89
CA ALA A 124 9.44 0.93 -15.69
C ALA A 124 8.01 1.39 -15.98
N VAL A 125 7.04 0.70 -15.37
CA VAL A 125 5.61 1.01 -15.46
C VAL A 125 5.11 1.35 -14.06
N VAL A 126 4.87 2.65 -13.81
CA VAL A 126 4.36 3.13 -12.53
C VAL A 126 2.86 2.92 -12.48
N VAL A 127 2.42 2.08 -11.55
CA VAL A 127 1.01 1.79 -11.29
C VAL A 127 0.54 2.59 -10.10
N MET A 128 -0.50 3.40 -10.25
CA MET A 128 -1.05 4.21 -9.17
C MET A 128 -2.56 4.35 -9.26
N ASP A 129 -3.21 4.63 -8.14
CA ASP A 129 -4.64 4.95 -8.13
C ASP A 129 -4.90 6.32 -8.77
N ASN A 130 -6.01 6.43 -9.50
CA ASN A 130 -6.43 7.66 -10.17
C ASN A 130 -7.18 8.57 -9.19
N LEU A 131 -6.49 9.06 -8.15
CA LEU A 131 -7.06 10.03 -7.22
C LEU A 131 -7.00 11.46 -7.80
N PRO A 132 -7.98 12.33 -7.49
CA PRO A 132 -7.99 13.72 -7.96
C PRO A 132 -6.77 14.54 -7.56
N ALA A 133 -6.12 14.21 -6.43
CA ALA A 133 -4.90 14.84 -5.94
C ALA A 133 -3.69 14.56 -6.85
N HIS A 134 -3.74 13.48 -7.60
CA HIS A 134 -2.67 13.05 -8.48
C HIS A 134 -2.90 13.68 -9.86
N SER A 135 -2.23 14.79 -10.12
CA SER A 135 -2.32 15.46 -11.41
C SER A 135 -1.56 14.68 -12.47
N VAL A 136 -2.18 13.64 -13.02
CA VAL A 136 -1.59 12.74 -14.03
C VAL A 136 -0.89 13.54 -15.13
N THR A 137 -1.51 14.60 -15.63
CA THR A 137 -0.97 15.46 -16.70
C THR A 137 0.36 16.15 -16.33
N ARG A 138 0.65 16.36 -15.05
CA ARG A 138 1.91 16.97 -14.59
C ARG A 138 3.01 15.91 -14.38
N ILE A 139 2.63 14.69 -14.08
CA ILE A 139 3.54 13.61 -13.69
C ILE A 139 3.99 12.80 -14.90
N GLU A 140 3.08 12.55 -15.84
CA GLU A 140 3.36 11.72 -17.01
C GLU A 140 4.60 12.18 -17.81
N PRO A 141 4.81 13.49 -18.08
CA PRO A 141 6.02 13.95 -18.75
C PRO A 141 7.31 13.68 -17.96
N LEU A 142 7.25 13.72 -16.61
CA LEU A 142 8.39 13.41 -15.75
C LEU A 142 8.80 11.94 -15.85
N LEU A 143 7.83 11.05 -15.89
CA LEU A 143 8.07 9.61 -16.06
C LEU A 143 8.61 9.30 -17.47
N GLN A 144 7.99 9.88 -18.50
CA GLN A 144 8.42 9.70 -19.89
C GLN A 144 9.86 10.17 -20.14
N ALA A 145 10.30 11.22 -19.45
CA ALA A 145 11.67 11.74 -19.57
C ALA A 145 12.75 10.73 -19.17
N VAL A 146 12.41 9.74 -18.33
CA VAL A 146 13.32 8.65 -17.92
C VAL A 146 12.98 7.31 -18.58
N GLY A 147 12.09 7.32 -19.58
CA GLY A 147 11.68 6.12 -20.30
C GLY A 147 10.70 5.23 -19.50
N ALA A 148 10.08 5.77 -18.46
CA ALA A 148 9.03 5.10 -17.70
C ALA A 148 7.64 5.50 -18.23
N SER A 149 6.63 4.70 -17.91
CA SER A 149 5.24 4.95 -18.29
C SER A 149 4.32 4.87 -17.07
N LEU A 150 3.09 5.39 -17.23
CA LEU A 150 2.05 5.38 -16.21
C LEU A 150 0.96 4.40 -16.59
N LEU A 151 0.50 3.61 -15.63
CA LEU A 151 -0.68 2.76 -15.72
C LEU A 151 -1.60 3.05 -14.54
N ASN A 152 -2.84 3.47 -14.83
CA ASN A 152 -3.81 3.70 -13.77
C ASN A 152 -4.38 2.39 -13.25
N LEU A 153 -4.35 2.21 -11.93
CA LEU A 153 -5.00 1.09 -11.25
C LEU A 153 -6.52 1.17 -11.46
N SER A 154 -7.15 0.02 -11.64
CA SER A 154 -8.61 -0.03 -11.73
C SER A 154 -9.26 0.47 -10.44
N PRO A 155 -10.32 1.29 -10.51
CA PRO A 155 -11.02 1.78 -9.32
C PRO A 155 -11.48 0.66 -8.38
N TYR A 156 -11.46 0.94 -7.09
CA TYR A 156 -11.89 0.00 -6.04
C TYR A 156 -11.19 -1.37 -6.08
N SER A 157 -9.90 -1.40 -6.43
CA SER A 157 -9.12 -2.62 -6.62
C SER A 157 -7.88 -2.70 -5.71
N PRO A 158 -8.03 -2.57 -4.38
CA PRO A 158 -6.88 -2.69 -3.46
C PRO A 158 -6.26 -4.10 -3.48
N ASP A 159 -7.01 -5.10 -3.92
CA ASP A 159 -6.56 -6.46 -4.13
C ASP A 159 -5.57 -6.61 -5.30
N PHE A 160 -5.49 -5.61 -6.18
CA PHE A 160 -4.49 -5.54 -7.26
C PHE A 160 -3.29 -4.67 -6.88
N ASN A 161 -3.26 -4.11 -5.67
CA ASN A 161 -2.21 -3.21 -5.24
C ASN A 161 -1.32 -3.86 -4.16
N PRO A 162 -0.15 -4.42 -4.51
CA PRO A 162 0.74 -5.09 -3.55
C PRO A 162 1.26 -4.17 -2.44
N ILE A 163 1.34 -2.85 -2.67
CA ILE A 163 1.78 -1.88 -1.67
C ILE A 163 0.82 -1.80 -0.47
N GLU A 164 -0.45 -2.14 -0.64
CA GLU A 164 -1.43 -2.20 0.45
C GLU A 164 -1.08 -3.27 1.50
N LEU A 165 -0.46 -4.37 1.07
CA LEU A 165 0.04 -5.40 1.96
C LEU A 165 1.24 -4.89 2.77
N TRP A 166 2.12 -4.12 2.14
CA TRP A 166 3.20 -3.44 2.83
C TRP A 166 2.67 -2.41 3.84
N TRP A 167 1.70 -1.58 3.43
CA TRP A 167 1.03 -0.62 4.34
C TRP A 167 0.41 -1.31 5.56
N SER A 168 -0.20 -2.46 5.38
CA SER A 168 -0.75 -3.25 6.47
C SER A 168 0.33 -3.69 7.47
N GLN A 169 1.45 -4.21 6.96
CA GLN A 169 2.59 -4.62 7.78
C GLN A 169 3.23 -3.43 8.49
N LEU A 170 3.43 -2.33 7.76
CA LEU A 170 4.02 -1.11 8.29
C LEU A 170 3.16 -0.48 9.39
N LYS A 171 1.84 -0.42 9.18
CA LYS A 171 0.90 0.03 10.23
C LYS A 171 0.93 -0.89 11.46
N ALA A 172 1.06 -2.20 11.27
CA ALA A 172 1.19 -3.15 12.39
C ALA A 172 2.49 -2.93 13.17
N PHE A 173 3.60 -2.67 12.48
CA PHE A 173 4.88 -2.32 13.08
C PHE A 173 4.79 -1.01 13.88
N LEU A 174 4.30 0.07 13.27
CA LEU A 174 4.15 1.37 13.93
C LEU A 174 3.27 1.31 15.19
N ARG A 175 2.21 0.49 15.18
CA ARG A 175 1.34 0.27 16.34
C ARG A 175 2.07 -0.32 17.56
N GLN A 176 3.16 -1.03 17.35
CA GLN A 176 3.93 -1.60 18.47
C GLN A 176 4.63 -0.53 19.29
N PHE A 177 5.00 0.59 18.66
CA PHE A 177 5.76 1.68 19.26
C PHE A 177 4.91 2.91 19.59
N SER A 178 3.65 2.95 19.17
CA SER A 178 2.70 4.04 19.44
C SER A 178 3.32 5.44 19.22
N PRO A 179 3.83 5.77 18.01
CA PRO A 179 4.51 7.03 17.77
C PRO A 179 3.59 8.22 18.00
N THR A 180 4.07 9.19 18.80
CA THR A 180 3.32 10.39 19.18
C THR A 180 3.78 11.66 18.46
N THR A 181 4.86 11.58 17.69
CA THR A 181 5.41 12.71 16.90
C THR A 181 5.78 12.25 15.50
N ALA A 182 5.78 13.17 14.53
CA ALA A 182 6.22 12.89 13.17
C ALA A 182 7.66 12.36 13.14
N HIS A 183 8.56 12.98 13.89
CA HIS A 183 9.97 12.54 13.99
C HIS A 183 10.11 11.07 14.46
N LYS A 184 9.27 10.61 15.41
CA LYS A 184 9.26 9.19 15.80
C LYS A 184 8.74 8.31 14.66
N VAL A 185 7.77 8.78 13.88
CA VAL A 185 7.30 8.06 12.69
C VAL A 185 8.46 7.91 11.70
N ASP A 186 9.22 8.96 11.42
CA ASP A 186 10.36 8.93 10.49
C ASP A 186 11.44 7.94 10.92
N ILE A 187 11.82 7.93 12.19
CA ILE A 187 12.80 6.97 12.73
C ILE A 187 12.29 5.53 12.58
N LEU A 188 11.03 5.29 12.91
CA LEU A 188 10.43 3.95 12.80
C LEU A 188 10.31 3.50 11.36
N LEU A 189 10.00 4.41 10.44
CA LEU A 189 9.95 4.11 9.01
C LEU A 189 11.34 3.75 8.47
N ALA A 190 12.38 4.51 8.83
CA ALA A 190 13.76 4.17 8.47
C ALA A 190 14.13 2.76 8.96
N THR A 191 13.84 2.44 10.23
CA THR A 191 14.06 1.10 10.78
C THR A 191 13.24 0.03 10.04
N ALA A 192 11.98 0.34 9.68
CA ALA A 192 11.13 -0.59 8.96
C ALA A 192 11.63 -0.87 7.54
N LEU A 193 12.24 0.12 6.87
CA LEU A 193 12.88 -0.06 5.56
C LEU A 193 14.03 -1.05 5.62
N ASP A 194 14.88 -0.98 6.66
CA ASP A 194 15.99 -1.93 6.86
C ASP A 194 15.50 -3.37 7.09
N LEU A 195 14.25 -3.54 7.51
CA LEU A 195 13.62 -4.83 7.75
C LEU A 195 12.86 -5.38 6.52
N VAL A 196 12.76 -4.62 5.44
CA VAL A 196 12.09 -5.10 4.23
C VAL A 196 12.94 -6.17 3.57
N ASN A 197 12.35 -7.36 3.44
CA ASN A 197 12.99 -8.48 2.75
C ASN A 197 12.42 -8.59 1.32
N PRO A 198 13.26 -8.74 0.29
CA PRO A 198 12.82 -8.97 -1.09
C PRO A 198 11.83 -10.14 -1.24
N ILE A 199 11.93 -11.17 -0.39
CA ILE A 199 10.98 -12.28 -0.37
C ILE A 199 9.57 -11.81 -0.01
N HIS A 200 9.43 -10.83 0.90
CA HIS A 200 8.13 -10.25 1.25
C HIS A 200 7.54 -9.51 0.05
N LEU A 201 8.33 -8.70 -0.66
CA LEU A 201 7.90 -7.98 -1.85
C LEU A 201 7.36 -8.95 -2.91
N ARG A 202 8.12 -10.00 -3.23
CA ARG A 202 7.71 -11.03 -4.18
C ARG A 202 6.41 -11.73 -3.75
N ASN A 203 6.26 -12.04 -2.47
CA ASN A 203 5.04 -12.64 -1.94
C ASN A 203 3.84 -11.69 -2.06
N TRP A 204 4.02 -10.38 -1.87
CA TRP A 204 2.95 -9.40 -2.05
C TRP A 204 2.53 -9.29 -3.51
N PHE A 205 3.49 -9.27 -4.44
CA PHE A 205 3.21 -9.29 -5.87
C PHE A 205 2.49 -10.58 -6.28
N ALA A 206 2.96 -11.73 -5.84
CA ALA A 206 2.31 -13.02 -6.10
C ALA A 206 0.89 -13.09 -5.53
N ASN A 207 0.66 -12.53 -4.33
CA ASN A 207 -0.68 -12.47 -3.71
C ASN A 207 -1.67 -11.60 -4.49
N CYS A 208 -1.17 -10.60 -5.20
CA CYS A 208 -1.96 -9.77 -6.13
C CYS A 208 -1.99 -10.33 -7.56
N CYS A 209 -1.58 -11.59 -7.75
CA CYS A 209 -1.55 -12.32 -9.02
C CYS A 209 -0.53 -11.79 -10.06
N TYR A 210 0.43 -10.97 -9.69
CA TYR A 210 1.58 -10.66 -10.51
C TYR A 210 2.60 -11.79 -10.36
N CYS A 211 2.25 -12.95 -10.97
CA CYS A 211 3.04 -14.17 -10.87
C CYS A 211 4.37 -14.00 -11.62
N ILE A 212 5.44 -14.39 -10.94
CA ILE A 212 6.73 -14.62 -11.53
C ILE A 212 6.71 -16.11 -11.94
N SER A 213 6.78 -16.36 -13.22
CA SER A 213 6.98 -17.70 -13.77
C SER A 213 8.38 -18.24 -13.41
#